data_fb27443960dbffd33e24ff57fc120ae7
#
_entry.id   fb27443960dbffd33e24ff57fc120ae7
#
_cell.length_a   1.000
_cell.length_b   1.000
_cell.length_c   1.000
_cell.angle_alpha   90.00
_cell.angle_beta   90.00
_cell.angle_gamma   90.00
#
_symmetry.space_group_name_H-M   'P 1'
#
loop_
_entity.id
_entity.type
_entity.pdbx_description
1 polymer ?
#
loop_
_entity_poly.entity_id
_entity_poly.type
_entity_poly.pdbx_seq_one_letter_code
_entity_poly.pdbx_strand_id
1 'polypeptide(L)'
;MRKVSVLVLALAAVAVALLAATAQAKPKSAKVTTVTLSGWTAGADEDNLLQQVVNTFMKSHPSIKVDYSVINGDYTTAMTARFAAHNSPDVFYVDSSLASTWAKQGVLEPLGSYIKKSKYSTARFYPSLLNTFKVGGQIYGFPKDWSPLAMEINTTMLSQAGQKAPKTWAQLQSVAQAMATKGVVSGGKPICLSADWARMLPFIYQNGGTLANVQSPAATAAVNFYVGLINKGLADTPDKLASDWCGKALGSGKAAIAFEGNWLLPYMKSTYPDTRYGVFPMIKNKAGGNLAFTVSYSMARDSRNKQAAWTLLSWLTGPVGQKLWVSKGLALPSRSDVKAIGGRQAFLIAAPFARGWGFPNFSNTYTVMNNDLTAVITSGKPVSQMLADVSAALKG
;
A
#
# COMPACT_ATOMS: atom_id res chain seq x y z
N MET A 1 -49.36 76.42 -9.14
CA MET A 1 -47.91 76.07 -9.10
C MET A 1 -47.43 75.39 -7.82
N ARG A 2 -48.23 75.25 -6.73
CA ARG A 2 -47.81 74.55 -5.48
C ARG A 2 -48.03 73.04 -5.45
N LYS A 3 -48.82 72.45 -6.38
CA LYS A 3 -49.12 70.98 -6.39
C LYS A 3 -48.13 70.15 -7.18
N VAL A 4 -47.34 70.73 -8.09
CA VAL A 4 -46.36 70.04 -8.92
C VAL A 4 -45.03 69.80 -8.14
N SER A 5 -44.69 70.77 -7.25
CA SER A 5 -43.45 70.69 -6.46
C SER A 5 -43.46 69.57 -5.37
N VAL A 6 -44.64 69.19 -4.85
CA VAL A 6 -44.76 68.11 -3.86
C VAL A 6 -44.63 66.72 -4.48
N LEU A 7 -45.05 66.57 -5.73
CA LEU A 7 -44.98 65.30 -6.41
C LEU A 7 -43.54 64.92 -6.84
N VAL A 8 -42.74 65.92 -7.17
CA VAL A 8 -41.31 65.67 -7.56
C VAL A 8 -40.46 65.38 -6.33
N LEU A 9 -40.75 65.94 -5.17
CA LEU A 9 -40.04 65.59 -3.93
C LEU A 9 -40.39 64.18 -3.41
N ALA A 10 -41.63 63.74 -3.59
CA ALA A 10 -42.03 62.41 -3.19
C ALA A 10 -41.35 61.26 -4.11
N LEU A 11 -41.21 61.52 -5.40
CA LEU A 11 -40.56 60.64 -6.32
C LEU A 11 -39.03 60.55 -6.10
N ALA A 12 -38.39 61.64 -5.71
CA ALA A 12 -36.95 61.63 -5.37
C ALA A 12 -36.70 60.92 -4.06
N ALA A 13 -37.57 60.97 -3.06
CA ALA A 13 -37.42 60.23 -1.80
C ALA A 13 -37.60 58.72 -1.97
N VAL A 14 -38.47 58.28 -2.86
CA VAL A 14 -38.66 56.81 -3.20
C VAL A 14 -37.49 56.28 -4.00
N ALA A 15 -36.90 57.04 -4.91
CA ALA A 15 -35.72 56.63 -5.66
C ALA A 15 -34.45 56.51 -4.76
N VAL A 16 -34.27 57.34 -3.76
CA VAL A 16 -33.18 57.26 -2.78
C VAL A 16 -33.39 56.08 -1.81
N ALA A 17 -34.64 55.76 -1.44
CA ALA A 17 -34.95 54.60 -0.61
C ALA A 17 -34.74 53.26 -1.36
N LEU A 18 -34.98 53.21 -2.67
CA LEU A 18 -34.71 52.03 -3.50
C LEU A 18 -33.22 51.82 -3.79
N LEU A 19 -32.42 52.89 -3.83
CA LEU A 19 -30.97 52.79 -3.95
C LEU A 19 -30.25 52.42 -2.64
N ALA A 20 -30.85 52.70 -1.47
CA ALA A 20 -30.31 52.29 -0.18
C ALA A 20 -30.63 50.82 0.19
N ALA A 21 -31.60 50.18 -0.49
CA ALA A 21 -31.97 48.80 -0.25
C ALA A 21 -31.08 47.77 -0.99
N THR A 22 -30.15 48.22 -1.84
CA THR A 22 -29.08 47.39 -2.37
C THR A 22 -27.84 47.39 -1.46
N ALA A 23 -28.05 47.45 -0.13
CA ALA A 23 -26.98 47.15 0.82
C ALA A 23 -26.51 45.72 0.52
N GLN A 24 -25.39 45.64 -0.16
CA GLN A 24 -24.64 44.42 -0.43
C GLN A 24 -24.64 43.54 0.82
N ALA A 25 -25.44 42.50 0.80
CA ALA A 25 -25.24 41.40 1.72
C ALA A 25 -23.80 40.93 1.50
N LYS A 26 -22.88 41.32 2.39
CA LYS A 26 -21.53 40.76 2.39
C LYS A 26 -21.68 39.26 2.26
N PRO A 27 -21.07 38.63 1.26
CA PRO A 27 -21.16 37.17 1.14
C PRO A 27 -20.74 36.59 2.49
N LYS A 28 -21.63 35.85 3.15
CA LYS A 28 -21.31 35.12 4.37
C LYS A 28 -20.05 34.35 4.05
N SER A 29 -18.93 34.74 4.65
CA SER A 29 -17.69 33.98 4.53
C SER A 29 -18.04 32.50 4.77
N ALA A 30 -17.95 31.68 3.75
CA ALA A 30 -18.24 30.26 3.87
C ALA A 30 -17.34 29.74 5.00
N LYS A 31 -17.96 29.15 6.04
CA LYS A 31 -17.22 28.63 7.19
C LYS A 31 -16.24 27.56 6.68
N VAL A 32 -14.96 27.84 6.76
CA VAL A 32 -13.91 26.88 6.38
C VAL A 32 -13.89 25.78 7.43
N THR A 33 -14.02 24.53 6.98
CA THR A 33 -13.92 23.34 7.83
C THR A 33 -12.51 22.78 7.75
N THR A 34 -11.82 22.63 8.89
CA THR A 34 -10.51 21.96 8.93
C THR A 34 -10.70 20.46 9.08
N VAL A 35 -10.08 19.68 8.20
CA VAL A 35 -10.01 18.22 8.21
C VAL A 35 -8.57 17.82 8.49
N THR A 36 -8.36 16.97 9.48
CA THR A 36 -7.04 16.41 9.81
C THR A 36 -6.79 15.15 9.00
N LEU A 37 -5.60 15.06 8.38
CA LEU A 37 -5.11 13.90 7.65
C LEU A 37 -3.80 13.42 8.26
N SER A 38 -3.69 12.14 8.58
CA SER A 38 -2.44 11.58 9.11
C SER A 38 -2.09 10.23 8.49
N GLY A 39 -0.79 9.97 8.44
CA GLY A 39 -0.22 8.69 8.00
C GLY A 39 1.18 8.52 8.58
N TRP A 40 1.80 7.39 8.31
CA TRP A 40 3.25 7.23 8.55
C TRP A 40 4.05 7.81 7.40
N THR A 41 5.35 8.03 7.63
CA THR A 41 6.27 8.41 6.57
C THR A 41 6.85 7.19 5.85
N ALA A 42 6.96 7.27 4.54
CA ALA A 42 7.79 6.39 3.72
C ALA A 42 9.01 7.13 3.14
N GLY A 43 9.29 8.32 3.70
CA GLY A 43 10.38 9.20 3.32
C GLY A 43 9.92 10.55 2.78
N ALA A 44 10.84 11.50 2.78
CA ALA A 44 10.56 12.90 2.44
C ALA A 44 9.92 13.10 1.05
N ASP A 45 10.29 12.28 0.06
CA ASP A 45 9.73 12.38 -1.30
C ASP A 45 8.23 12.04 -1.32
N GLU A 46 7.80 11.02 -0.54
CA GLU A 46 6.40 10.63 -0.44
C GLU A 46 5.60 11.67 0.35
N ASP A 47 6.13 12.13 1.48
CA ASP A 47 5.50 13.14 2.33
C ASP A 47 5.29 14.46 1.57
N ASN A 48 6.32 14.92 0.85
CA ASN A 48 6.25 16.11 -0.01
C ASN A 48 5.24 15.92 -1.16
N LEU A 49 5.16 14.73 -1.75
CA LEU A 49 4.19 14.44 -2.80
C LEU A 49 2.76 14.51 -2.23
N LEU A 50 2.50 13.91 -1.06
CA LEU A 50 1.17 13.96 -0.45
C LEU A 50 0.79 15.41 -0.09
N GLN A 51 1.72 16.21 0.44
CA GLN A 51 1.46 17.62 0.69
C GLN A 51 1.08 18.40 -0.58
N GLN A 52 1.72 18.12 -1.72
CA GLN A 52 1.36 18.71 -3.02
C GLN A 52 -0.04 18.27 -3.48
N VAL A 53 -0.39 17.00 -3.30
CA VAL A 53 -1.72 16.46 -3.61
C VAL A 53 -2.79 17.15 -2.75
N VAL A 54 -2.55 17.26 -1.46
CA VAL A 54 -3.43 17.96 -0.49
C VAL A 54 -3.59 19.44 -0.86
N ASN A 55 -2.51 20.13 -1.21
CA ASN A 55 -2.57 21.51 -1.66
C ASN A 55 -3.42 21.68 -2.94
N THR A 56 -3.36 20.71 -3.83
CA THR A 56 -4.18 20.69 -5.05
C THR A 56 -5.66 20.46 -4.73
N PHE A 57 -5.96 19.60 -3.76
CA PHE A 57 -7.32 19.43 -3.24
C PHE A 57 -7.87 20.74 -2.66
N MET A 58 -7.12 21.40 -1.78
CA MET A 58 -7.56 22.66 -1.14
C MET A 58 -7.84 23.76 -2.16
N LYS A 59 -7.06 23.86 -3.25
CA LYS A 59 -7.33 24.80 -4.34
C LYS A 59 -8.69 24.57 -5.01
N SER A 60 -9.11 23.32 -5.15
CA SER A 60 -10.41 22.96 -5.76
C SER A 60 -11.57 22.91 -4.76
N HIS A 61 -11.27 22.93 -3.45
CA HIS A 61 -12.25 22.88 -2.37
C HIS A 61 -11.98 23.96 -1.30
N PRO A 62 -12.13 25.26 -1.62
CA PRO A 62 -11.67 26.36 -0.75
C PRO A 62 -12.40 26.42 0.60
N SER A 63 -13.54 25.74 0.76
CA SER A 63 -14.26 25.63 2.03
C SER A 63 -13.70 24.53 2.95
N ILE A 64 -12.72 23.75 2.50
CA ILE A 64 -12.08 22.68 3.29
C ILE A 64 -10.59 22.97 3.38
N LYS A 65 -10.10 23.20 4.60
CA LYS A 65 -8.67 23.21 4.92
C LYS A 65 -8.26 21.81 5.34
N VAL A 66 -7.14 21.31 4.83
CA VAL A 66 -6.56 20.05 5.28
C VAL A 66 -5.32 20.33 6.09
N ASP A 67 -5.28 19.79 7.30
CA ASP A 67 -4.13 19.78 8.18
C ASP A 67 -3.48 18.38 8.09
N TYR A 68 -2.43 18.27 7.27
CA TYR A 68 -1.70 17.03 7.09
C TYR A 68 -0.51 16.95 8.05
N SER A 69 -0.44 15.88 8.82
CA SER A 69 0.65 15.59 9.72
C SER A 69 1.11 14.14 9.63
N VAL A 70 2.43 13.96 9.63
CA VAL A 70 3.08 12.64 9.67
C VAL A 70 3.18 12.18 11.12
N ILE A 71 2.86 10.90 11.37
CA ILE A 71 3.09 10.24 12.64
C ILE A 71 4.41 9.49 12.54
N ASN A 72 5.42 9.95 13.26
CA ASN A 72 6.72 9.32 13.32
C ASN A 72 6.75 8.20 14.38
N GLY A 73 7.65 7.22 14.20
CA GLY A 73 7.80 6.08 15.10
C GLY A 73 6.74 5.01 14.88
N ASP A 74 6.31 4.32 15.95
CA ASP A 74 5.32 3.26 15.87
C ASP A 74 3.92 3.84 15.63
N TYR A 75 3.52 3.83 14.38
CA TYR A 75 2.22 4.32 13.92
C TYR A 75 1.04 3.61 14.58
N THR A 76 1.12 2.29 14.74
CA THR A 76 0.02 1.48 15.30
C THR A 76 -0.20 1.83 16.76
N THR A 77 0.87 1.94 17.54
CA THR A 77 0.82 2.37 18.94
C THR A 77 0.27 3.79 19.07
N ALA A 78 0.76 4.73 18.26
CA ALA A 78 0.30 6.12 18.26
C ALA A 78 -1.20 6.23 17.92
N MET A 79 -1.67 5.50 16.89
CA MET A 79 -3.08 5.51 16.51
C MET A 79 -3.96 4.84 17.57
N THR A 80 -3.51 3.75 18.18
CA THR A 80 -4.26 3.10 19.27
C THR A 80 -4.47 4.04 20.46
N ALA A 81 -3.46 4.81 20.83
CA ALA A 81 -3.58 5.83 21.87
C ALA A 81 -4.58 6.94 21.50
N ARG A 82 -4.59 7.39 20.23
CA ARG A 82 -5.54 8.38 19.72
C ARG A 82 -6.97 7.86 19.69
N PHE A 83 -7.17 6.58 19.33
CA PHE A 83 -8.49 5.94 19.40
C PHE A 83 -9.04 5.92 20.84
N ALA A 84 -8.21 5.51 21.80
CA ALA A 84 -8.58 5.51 23.22
C ALA A 84 -8.92 6.91 23.76
N ALA A 85 -8.22 7.93 23.29
CA ALA A 85 -8.41 9.32 23.68
C ALA A 85 -9.53 10.05 22.90
N HIS A 86 -10.21 9.40 21.95
CA HIS A 86 -11.23 10.00 21.06
C HIS A 86 -10.74 11.27 20.34
N ASN A 87 -9.47 11.28 19.91
CA ASN A 87 -8.84 12.37 19.19
C ASN A 87 -8.17 11.91 17.90
N SER A 88 -8.81 10.98 17.21
CA SER A 88 -8.35 10.46 15.93
C SER A 88 -8.28 11.56 14.87
N PRO A 89 -7.32 11.49 13.93
CA PRO A 89 -7.41 12.28 12.71
C PRO A 89 -8.69 11.95 11.94
N ASP A 90 -9.30 12.94 11.28
CA ASP A 90 -10.54 12.72 10.51
C ASP A 90 -10.38 11.67 9.41
N VAL A 91 -9.21 11.71 8.72
CA VAL A 91 -8.78 10.75 7.69
C VAL A 91 -7.38 10.26 8.02
N PHE A 92 -7.14 8.98 7.89
CA PHE A 92 -5.84 8.40 8.21
C PHE A 92 -5.56 7.12 7.42
N TYR A 93 -4.29 6.70 7.44
CA TYR A 93 -3.85 5.46 6.83
C TYR A 93 -4.29 4.25 7.65
N VAL A 94 -4.77 3.23 6.94
CA VAL A 94 -4.99 1.89 7.52
C VAL A 94 -4.26 0.87 6.67
N ASP A 95 -3.25 0.24 7.26
CA ASP A 95 -2.60 -0.90 6.61
C ASP A 95 -3.58 -2.06 6.46
N SER A 96 -3.44 -2.80 5.38
CA SER A 96 -4.28 -3.96 5.07
C SER A 96 -4.35 -4.99 6.21
N SER A 97 -3.25 -5.15 6.94
CA SER A 97 -3.15 -6.05 8.10
C SER A 97 -4.00 -5.63 9.29
N LEU A 98 -4.26 -4.33 9.45
CA LEU A 98 -5.00 -3.74 10.56
C LEU A 98 -6.49 -3.52 10.25
N ALA A 99 -6.87 -3.55 8.98
CA ALA A 99 -8.21 -3.17 8.52
C ALA A 99 -9.33 -3.95 9.23
N SER A 100 -9.20 -5.28 9.34
CA SER A 100 -10.19 -6.12 10.01
C SER A 100 -10.27 -5.84 11.50
N THR A 101 -9.13 -5.69 12.17
CA THR A 101 -9.03 -5.43 13.61
C THR A 101 -9.67 -4.09 13.95
N TRP A 102 -9.28 -3.01 13.29
CA TRP A 102 -9.77 -1.67 13.58
C TRP A 102 -11.26 -1.48 13.20
N ALA A 103 -11.72 -2.15 12.13
CA ALA A 103 -13.14 -2.17 11.79
C ALA A 103 -13.98 -2.86 12.88
N LYS A 104 -13.52 -4.01 13.39
CA LYS A 104 -14.20 -4.75 14.48
C LYS A 104 -14.17 -4.01 15.81
N GLN A 105 -13.11 -3.25 16.09
CA GLN A 105 -13.01 -2.36 17.25
C GLN A 105 -13.93 -1.14 17.16
N GLY A 106 -14.56 -0.90 15.99
CA GLY A 106 -15.50 0.19 15.80
C GLY A 106 -14.85 1.58 15.71
N VAL A 107 -13.53 1.65 15.49
CA VAL A 107 -12.81 2.94 15.36
C VAL A 107 -12.84 3.50 13.93
N LEU A 108 -13.21 2.68 12.94
CA LEU A 108 -13.39 3.09 11.56
C LEU A 108 -14.86 3.41 11.24
N GLU A 109 -15.09 4.47 10.47
CA GLU A 109 -16.41 4.82 9.95
C GLU A 109 -16.78 3.96 8.75
N PRO A 110 -17.94 3.25 8.73
CA PRO A 110 -18.40 2.51 7.56
C PRO A 110 -18.82 3.49 6.45
N LEU A 111 -18.29 3.27 5.24
CA LEU A 111 -18.42 4.23 4.14
C LEU A 111 -19.68 4.03 3.28
N GLY A 112 -20.49 2.99 3.52
CA GLY A 112 -21.60 2.59 2.66
C GLY A 112 -22.64 3.72 2.42
N SER A 113 -23.01 4.46 3.46
CA SER A 113 -23.96 5.58 3.37
C SER A 113 -23.42 6.73 2.50
N TYR A 114 -22.14 7.05 2.63
CA TYR A 114 -21.47 8.10 1.86
C TYR A 114 -21.33 7.71 0.39
N ILE A 115 -20.96 6.46 0.11
CA ILE A 115 -20.89 5.89 -1.25
C ILE A 115 -22.23 6.05 -1.95
N LYS A 116 -23.33 5.62 -1.28
CA LYS A 116 -24.68 5.70 -1.81
C LYS A 116 -25.11 7.15 -2.07
N LYS A 117 -24.93 8.03 -1.07
CA LYS A 117 -25.35 9.43 -1.15
C LYS A 117 -24.63 10.22 -2.24
N SER A 118 -23.31 10.01 -2.37
CA SER A 118 -22.48 10.70 -3.38
C SER A 118 -22.43 9.99 -4.74
N LYS A 119 -23.05 8.81 -4.86
CA LYS A 119 -22.95 7.95 -6.05
C LYS A 119 -21.49 7.64 -6.44
N TYR A 120 -20.61 7.51 -5.43
CA TYR A 120 -19.20 7.25 -5.66
C TYR A 120 -18.99 5.85 -6.25
N SER A 121 -18.38 5.77 -7.44
CA SER A 121 -18.14 4.50 -8.11
C SER A 121 -16.94 3.76 -7.53
N THR A 122 -17.18 2.57 -6.99
CA THR A 122 -16.14 1.66 -6.51
C THR A 122 -15.65 0.69 -7.59
N ALA A 123 -16.32 0.64 -8.76
CA ALA A 123 -16.08 -0.34 -9.83
C ALA A 123 -14.71 -0.23 -10.51
N ARG A 124 -14.00 0.88 -10.29
CA ARG A 124 -12.67 1.10 -10.87
C ARG A 124 -11.51 0.67 -9.99
N PHE A 125 -11.77 0.38 -8.71
CA PHE A 125 -10.74 -0.21 -7.86
C PHE A 125 -10.50 -1.68 -8.25
N TYR A 126 -9.26 -2.13 -8.12
CA TYR A 126 -8.97 -3.56 -8.23
C TYR A 126 -9.71 -4.31 -7.11
N PRO A 127 -10.54 -5.32 -7.44
CA PRO A 127 -11.38 -6.00 -6.44
C PRO A 127 -10.57 -6.62 -5.30
N SER A 128 -9.40 -7.18 -5.59
CA SER A 128 -8.50 -7.76 -4.58
C SER A 128 -8.07 -6.74 -3.52
N LEU A 129 -7.83 -5.48 -3.93
CA LEU A 129 -7.42 -4.40 -3.02
C LEU A 129 -8.61 -3.87 -2.21
N LEU A 130 -9.74 -3.61 -2.88
CA LEU A 130 -10.93 -3.07 -2.22
C LEU A 130 -11.50 -4.05 -1.19
N ASN A 131 -11.51 -5.35 -1.51
CA ASN A 131 -12.02 -6.38 -0.62
C ASN A 131 -11.19 -6.51 0.67
N THR A 132 -9.92 -6.13 0.67
CA THR A 132 -9.08 -6.09 1.88
C THR A 132 -9.64 -5.13 2.94
N PHE A 133 -10.29 -4.04 2.52
CA PHE A 133 -10.89 -3.05 3.41
C PHE A 133 -12.42 -3.22 3.56
N LYS A 134 -12.92 -4.42 3.23
CA LYS A 134 -14.32 -4.79 3.40
C LYS A 134 -14.46 -5.81 4.52
N VAL A 135 -15.15 -5.45 5.60
CA VAL A 135 -15.36 -6.28 6.79
C VAL A 135 -16.86 -6.39 7.06
N GLY A 136 -17.38 -7.60 7.23
CA GLY A 136 -18.81 -7.82 7.45
C GLY A 136 -19.72 -7.23 6.34
N GLY A 137 -19.25 -7.22 5.10
CA GLY A 137 -19.98 -6.63 3.97
C GLY A 137 -19.87 -5.10 3.84
N GLN A 138 -19.31 -4.40 4.82
CA GLN A 138 -19.13 -2.94 4.82
C GLN A 138 -17.73 -2.54 4.37
N ILE A 139 -17.61 -1.45 3.60
CA ILE A 139 -16.33 -0.86 3.21
C ILE A 139 -15.95 0.17 4.27
N TYR A 140 -14.71 0.09 4.79
CA TYR A 140 -14.16 0.97 5.81
C TYR A 140 -13.02 1.86 5.31
N GLY A 141 -12.52 1.64 4.10
CA GLY A 141 -11.49 2.45 3.49
C GLY A 141 -11.39 2.20 1.98
N PHE A 142 -10.77 3.13 1.27
CA PHE A 142 -10.41 2.93 -0.13
C PHE A 142 -8.90 2.83 -0.27
N PRO A 143 -8.41 1.82 -1.01
CA PRO A 143 -6.98 1.66 -1.20
C PRO A 143 -6.37 2.90 -1.86
N LYS A 144 -5.39 3.51 -1.19
CA LYS A 144 -4.66 4.68 -1.71
C LYS A 144 -3.66 4.28 -2.78
N ASP A 145 -3.06 3.11 -2.62
CA ASP A 145 -2.06 2.52 -3.51
C ASP A 145 -1.88 1.04 -3.19
N TRP A 146 -0.95 0.41 -3.89
CA TRP A 146 -0.52 -0.93 -3.58
C TRP A 146 0.87 -1.22 -4.15
N SER A 147 1.48 -2.29 -3.66
CA SER A 147 2.67 -2.90 -4.23
C SER A 147 2.59 -4.41 -4.11
N PRO A 148 2.59 -5.15 -5.21
CA PRO A 148 2.91 -6.57 -5.16
C PRO A 148 4.43 -6.75 -5.12
N LEU A 149 4.91 -7.97 -4.93
CA LEU A 149 6.29 -8.31 -5.19
C LEU A 149 6.54 -8.48 -6.69
N ALA A 150 7.76 -8.18 -7.10
CA ALA A 150 8.31 -8.57 -8.39
C ALA A 150 9.59 -9.37 -8.16
N MET A 151 10.21 -9.81 -9.23
CA MET A 151 11.53 -10.41 -9.21
C MET A 151 12.52 -9.43 -9.82
N GLU A 152 13.42 -8.91 -9.01
CA GLU A 152 14.47 -8.01 -9.44
C GLU A 152 15.76 -8.81 -9.65
N ILE A 153 16.40 -8.59 -10.79
CA ILE A 153 17.60 -9.32 -11.20
C ILE A 153 18.70 -8.35 -11.62
N ASN A 154 19.89 -8.53 -11.08
CA ASN A 154 21.09 -7.89 -11.60
C ASN A 154 21.35 -8.41 -13.02
N THR A 155 21.12 -7.54 -14.02
CA THR A 155 21.18 -7.94 -15.43
C THR A 155 22.61 -8.20 -15.92
N THR A 156 23.61 -7.59 -15.30
CA THR A 156 25.01 -7.87 -15.58
C THR A 156 25.37 -9.30 -15.18
N MET A 157 25.03 -9.71 -13.93
CA MET A 157 25.28 -11.06 -13.42
C MET A 157 24.47 -12.11 -14.20
N LEU A 158 23.22 -11.80 -14.57
CA LEU A 158 22.38 -12.67 -15.40
C LEU A 158 23.04 -12.95 -16.76
N SER A 159 23.54 -11.90 -17.41
CA SER A 159 24.24 -11.98 -18.69
C SER A 159 25.55 -12.77 -18.59
N GLN A 160 26.37 -12.50 -17.55
CA GLN A 160 27.60 -13.24 -17.27
C GLN A 160 27.33 -14.75 -17.05
N ALA A 161 26.20 -15.07 -16.41
CA ALA A 161 25.76 -16.45 -16.27
C ALA A 161 25.28 -17.05 -17.59
N GLY A 162 25.07 -16.26 -18.66
CA GLY A 162 24.52 -16.69 -19.94
C GLY A 162 23.06 -17.13 -19.83
N GLN A 163 22.32 -16.54 -18.90
CA GLN A 163 20.96 -16.93 -18.58
C GLN A 163 19.94 -15.86 -18.99
N LYS A 164 18.68 -16.26 -19.10
CA LYS A 164 17.50 -15.38 -19.23
C LYS A 164 16.73 -15.37 -17.91
N ALA A 165 15.95 -14.32 -17.69
CA ALA A 165 15.11 -14.21 -16.50
C ALA A 165 14.17 -15.42 -16.39
N PRO A 166 14.14 -16.10 -15.23
CA PRO A 166 13.31 -17.28 -15.02
C PRO A 166 11.83 -16.89 -14.92
N LYS A 167 10.95 -17.79 -15.36
CA LYS A 167 9.48 -17.62 -15.31
C LYS A 167 8.80 -18.64 -14.39
N THR A 168 9.52 -19.70 -14.03
CA THR A 168 9.01 -20.79 -13.20
C THR A 168 9.99 -21.15 -12.09
N TRP A 169 9.52 -21.86 -11.08
CA TRP A 169 10.36 -22.36 -10.00
C TRP A 169 11.55 -23.21 -10.50
N ALA A 170 11.30 -24.11 -11.44
CA ALA A 170 12.35 -24.94 -12.02
C ALA A 170 13.40 -24.08 -12.74
N GLN A 171 12.96 -23.09 -13.51
CA GLN A 171 13.87 -22.15 -14.17
C GLN A 171 14.63 -21.29 -13.16
N LEU A 172 14.01 -20.83 -12.07
CA LEU A 172 14.69 -20.07 -11.01
C LEU A 172 15.84 -20.90 -10.42
N GLN A 173 15.58 -22.17 -10.07
CA GLN A 173 16.62 -23.05 -9.52
C GLN A 173 17.73 -23.28 -10.54
N SER A 174 17.42 -23.51 -11.82
CA SER A 174 18.42 -23.71 -12.87
C SER A 174 19.28 -22.46 -13.12
N VAL A 175 18.67 -21.26 -13.15
CA VAL A 175 19.37 -19.99 -13.30
C VAL A 175 20.29 -19.75 -12.11
N ALA A 176 19.80 -19.94 -10.88
CA ALA A 176 20.60 -19.82 -9.67
C ALA A 176 21.78 -20.79 -9.64
N GLN A 177 21.56 -22.05 -10.06
CA GLN A 177 22.64 -23.05 -10.17
C GLN A 177 23.70 -22.60 -11.19
N ALA A 178 23.29 -22.10 -12.34
CA ALA A 178 24.25 -21.63 -13.37
C ALA A 178 25.05 -20.41 -12.85
N MET A 179 24.39 -19.48 -12.13
CA MET A 179 25.06 -18.35 -11.50
C MET A 179 26.09 -18.80 -10.44
N ALA A 180 25.73 -19.77 -9.59
CA ALA A 180 26.61 -20.32 -8.59
C ALA A 180 27.81 -21.04 -9.23
N THR A 181 27.59 -21.91 -10.22
CA THR A 181 28.63 -22.64 -10.93
C THR A 181 29.64 -21.70 -11.61
N LYS A 182 29.18 -20.61 -12.18
CA LYS A 182 30.04 -19.60 -12.82
C LYS A 182 30.64 -18.57 -11.85
N GLY A 183 30.28 -18.60 -10.57
CA GLY A 183 30.82 -17.70 -9.55
C GLY A 183 30.51 -16.23 -9.82
N VAL A 184 29.41 -15.90 -10.48
CA VAL A 184 29.09 -14.52 -10.89
C VAL A 184 28.72 -13.60 -9.71
N VAL A 185 28.42 -14.17 -8.53
CA VAL A 185 28.12 -13.42 -7.30
C VAL A 185 29.27 -13.59 -6.32
N SER A 186 30.18 -12.63 -6.31
CA SER A 186 31.38 -12.70 -5.45
C SER A 186 31.03 -12.45 -3.98
N GLY A 187 31.40 -13.41 -3.12
CA GLY A 187 31.15 -13.32 -1.68
C GLY A 187 29.67 -13.20 -1.29
N GLY A 188 28.79 -13.77 -2.10
CA GLY A 188 27.35 -13.80 -1.87
C GLY A 188 26.68 -15.07 -2.43
N LYS A 189 25.39 -14.98 -2.71
CA LYS A 189 24.57 -16.08 -3.26
C LYS A 189 23.76 -15.60 -4.46
N PRO A 190 23.39 -16.49 -5.39
CA PRO A 190 22.52 -16.13 -6.52
C PRO A 190 21.21 -15.45 -6.10
N ILE A 191 20.60 -15.89 -5.01
CA ILE A 191 19.29 -15.39 -4.57
C ILE A 191 19.39 -14.89 -3.13
N CYS A 192 18.76 -13.75 -2.82
CA CYS A 192 18.43 -13.36 -1.45
C CYS A 192 16.98 -13.76 -1.15
N LEU A 193 16.78 -14.51 -0.06
CA LEU A 193 15.47 -14.92 0.45
C LEU A 193 15.31 -14.50 1.92
N SER A 194 14.33 -13.66 2.20
CA SER A 194 14.05 -13.23 3.57
C SER A 194 13.39 -14.33 4.39
N ALA A 195 13.76 -14.49 5.66
CA ALA A 195 13.02 -15.29 6.63
C ALA A 195 11.73 -14.58 7.04
N ASP A 196 10.90 -14.26 6.06
CA ASP A 196 9.71 -13.42 6.16
C ASP A 196 8.54 -14.04 5.38
N TRP A 197 7.46 -14.32 6.08
CA TRP A 197 6.27 -14.91 5.46
C TRP A 197 5.66 -14.05 4.37
N ALA A 198 5.79 -12.73 4.45
CA ALA A 198 5.30 -11.86 3.38
C ALA A 198 6.06 -12.07 2.05
N ARG A 199 7.31 -12.56 2.09
CA ARG A 199 8.09 -12.94 0.89
C ARG A 199 7.89 -14.41 0.51
N MET A 200 7.64 -15.28 1.47
CA MET A 200 7.42 -16.71 1.23
C MET A 200 5.99 -17.03 0.77
N LEU A 201 4.97 -16.34 1.28
CA LEU A 201 3.56 -16.64 1.03
C LEU A 201 3.16 -16.63 -0.45
N PRO A 202 3.71 -15.78 -1.33
CA PRO A 202 3.52 -15.87 -2.77
C PRO A 202 3.85 -17.27 -3.34
N PHE A 203 4.88 -17.92 -2.85
CA PHE A 203 5.25 -19.28 -3.28
C PHE A 203 4.18 -20.30 -2.88
N ILE A 204 3.59 -20.17 -1.69
CA ILE A 204 2.46 -21.01 -1.27
C ILE A 204 1.29 -20.83 -2.25
N TYR A 205 0.93 -19.60 -2.59
CA TYR A 205 -0.14 -19.31 -3.54
C TYR A 205 0.16 -19.83 -4.95
N GLN A 206 1.40 -19.69 -5.41
CA GLN A 206 1.86 -20.21 -6.71
C GLN A 206 1.73 -21.73 -6.82
N ASN A 207 1.77 -22.45 -5.70
CA ASN A 207 1.60 -23.90 -5.69
C ASN A 207 0.17 -24.36 -5.38
N GLY A 208 -0.78 -23.42 -5.21
CA GLY A 208 -2.19 -23.70 -4.93
C GLY A 208 -2.54 -23.80 -3.44
N GLY A 209 -1.60 -23.50 -2.54
CA GLY A 209 -1.85 -23.38 -1.10
C GLY A 209 -2.52 -22.04 -0.75
N THR A 210 -2.99 -21.93 0.49
CA THR A 210 -3.59 -20.71 1.06
C THR A 210 -3.32 -20.63 2.54
N LEU A 211 -3.48 -19.45 3.17
CA LEU A 211 -3.45 -19.34 4.64
C LEU A 211 -4.56 -20.15 5.32
N ALA A 212 -5.76 -20.21 4.73
CA ALA A 212 -6.85 -21.03 5.27
C ALA A 212 -6.56 -22.53 5.25
N ASN A 213 -5.65 -22.97 4.36
CA ASN A 213 -5.23 -24.36 4.22
C ASN A 213 -3.69 -24.46 4.24
N VAL A 214 -3.08 -23.84 5.27
CA VAL A 214 -1.63 -23.70 5.38
C VAL A 214 -0.91 -25.04 5.61
N GLN A 215 -1.59 -26.06 6.16
CA GLN A 215 -1.05 -27.41 6.36
C GLN A 215 -1.20 -28.33 5.12
N SER A 216 -1.68 -27.81 3.99
CA SER A 216 -1.86 -28.62 2.79
C SER A 216 -0.53 -29.13 2.20
N PRO A 217 -0.53 -30.26 1.48
CA PRO A 217 0.64 -30.72 0.74
C PRO A 217 1.21 -29.65 -0.22
N ALA A 218 0.33 -28.80 -0.76
CA ALA A 218 0.72 -27.69 -1.63
C ALA A 218 1.55 -26.62 -0.89
N ALA A 219 1.12 -26.24 0.33
CA ALA A 219 1.87 -25.31 1.16
C ALA A 219 3.20 -25.91 1.63
N THR A 220 3.19 -27.16 2.11
CA THR A 220 4.40 -27.88 2.50
C THR A 220 5.43 -27.94 1.37
N ALA A 221 5.01 -28.28 0.15
CA ALA A 221 5.90 -28.31 -1.02
C ALA A 221 6.47 -26.91 -1.36
N ALA A 222 5.69 -25.85 -1.16
CA ALA A 222 6.14 -24.49 -1.40
C ALA A 222 7.22 -24.05 -0.40
N VAL A 223 7.00 -24.32 0.88
CA VAL A 223 8.00 -24.03 1.93
C VAL A 223 9.28 -24.84 1.69
N ASN A 224 9.14 -26.13 1.38
CA ASN A 224 10.29 -27.00 1.07
C ASN A 224 11.07 -26.49 -0.16
N PHE A 225 10.39 -25.95 -1.17
CA PHE A 225 11.08 -25.32 -2.30
C PHE A 225 11.85 -24.07 -1.87
N TYR A 226 11.21 -23.17 -1.13
CA TYR A 226 11.80 -21.91 -0.65
C TYR A 226 13.05 -22.17 0.21
N VAL A 227 12.92 -22.99 1.24
CA VAL A 227 14.01 -23.36 2.14
C VAL A 227 15.03 -24.23 1.41
N GLY A 228 14.58 -25.08 0.50
CA GLY A 228 15.45 -25.94 -0.32
C GLY A 228 16.43 -25.18 -1.21
N LEU A 229 16.13 -23.96 -1.62
CA LEU A 229 17.09 -23.10 -2.32
C LEU A 229 18.23 -22.68 -1.40
N ILE A 230 17.95 -22.39 -0.12
CA ILE A 230 18.97 -22.08 0.90
C ILE A 230 19.82 -23.33 1.19
N ASN A 231 19.18 -24.49 1.44
CA ASN A 231 19.87 -25.73 1.75
C ASN A 231 20.79 -26.22 0.61
N LYS A 232 20.47 -25.86 -0.62
CA LYS A 232 21.31 -26.13 -1.80
C LYS A 232 22.44 -25.13 -2.00
N GLY A 233 22.55 -24.11 -1.14
CA GLY A 233 23.52 -23.03 -1.26
C GLY A 233 23.28 -22.06 -2.42
N LEU A 234 22.06 -22.07 -3.01
CA LEU A 234 21.66 -21.19 -4.10
C LEU A 234 21.08 -19.86 -3.61
N ALA A 235 20.68 -19.80 -2.34
CA ALA A 235 20.15 -18.62 -1.70
C ALA A 235 20.72 -18.48 -0.29
N ASP A 236 20.58 -17.27 0.29
CA ASP A 236 20.78 -17.06 1.70
C ASP A 236 19.91 -15.88 2.20
N THR A 237 19.79 -15.75 3.53
CA THR A 237 19.05 -14.66 4.15
C THR A 237 19.86 -13.34 4.12
N PRO A 238 19.21 -12.18 4.21
CA PRO A 238 19.91 -10.89 4.14
C PRO A 238 21.06 -10.77 5.14
N ASP A 239 20.88 -11.20 6.40
CA ASP A 239 21.89 -11.17 7.44
C ASP A 239 23.14 -11.97 7.06
N LYS A 240 23.00 -13.14 6.45
CA LYS A 240 24.10 -13.96 5.92
C LYS A 240 24.77 -13.32 4.69
N LEU A 241 24.08 -12.42 4.01
CA LEU A 241 24.58 -11.65 2.88
C LEU A 241 25.10 -10.25 3.30
N ALA A 242 25.39 -10.05 4.59
CA ALA A 242 25.83 -8.79 5.17
C ALA A 242 24.90 -7.60 4.81
N SER A 243 23.60 -7.87 4.82
CA SER A 243 22.56 -6.92 4.45
C SER A 243 21.41 -6.97 5.45
N ASP A 244 20.67 -5.90 5.58
CA ASP A 244 19.47 -5.78 6.42
C ASP A 244 18.19 -6.20 5.69
N TRP A 245 18.23 -6.22 4.36
CA TRP A 245 17.14 -6.68 3.49
C TRP A 245 17.63 -7.05 2.09
N CYS A 246 16.79 -7.76 1.33
CA CYS A 246 17.21 -8.29 0.03
C CYS A 246 17.45 -7.22 -1.04
N GLY A 247 16.81 -6.05 -0.95
CA GLY A 247 17.10 -4.95 -1.86
C GLY A 247 18.52 -4.40 -1.70
N LYS A 248 19.04 -4.35 -0.47
CA LYS A 248 20.44 -3.96 -0.21
C LYS A 248 21.41 -5.05 -0.70
N ALA A 249 21.08 -6.33 -0.49
CA ALA A 249 21.89 -7.44 -1.01
C ALA A 249 21.99 -7.38 -2.54
N LEU A 250 20.88 -7.08 -3.24
CA LEU A 250 20.87 -6.88 -4.69
C LEU A 250 21.72 -5.67 -5.11
N GLY A 251 21.52 -4.53 -4.46
CA GLY A 251 22.23 -3.27 -4.78
C GLY A 251 23.72 -3.35 -4.57
N SER A 252 24.16 -3.98 -3.48
CA SER A 252 25.57 -4.18 -3.14
C SER A 252 26.23 -5.36 -3.89
N GLY A 253 25.49 -6.06 -4.75
CA GLY A 253 26.00 -7.20 -5.51
C GLY A 253 26.21 -8.48 -4.68
N LYS A 254 25.67 -8.56 -3.47
CA LYS A 254 25.69 -9.77 -2.62
C LYS A 254 24.60 -10.79 -2.99
N ALA A 255 23.62 -10.37 -3.81
CA ALA A 255 22.69 -11.25 -4.48
C ALA A 255 22.49 -10.81 -5.93
N ALA A 256 22.20 -11.76 -6.81
CA ALA A 256 21.81 -11.47 -8.20
C ALA A 256 20.30 -11.35 -8.35
N ILE A 257 19.51 -11.99 -7.50
CA ILE A 257 18.04 -12.05 -7.56
C ILE A 257 17.47 -11.72 -6.19
N ALA A 258 16.47 -10.85 -6.18
CA ALA A 258 15.65 -10.53 -5.00
C ALA A 258 14.16 -10.55 -5.38
N PHE A 259 13.28 -10.64 -4.36
CA PHE A 259 11.83 -10.56 -4.52
C PHE A 259 11.31 -9.44 -3.62
N GLU A 260 11.12 -8.26 -4.21
CA GLU A 260 10.74 -7.05 -3.48
C GLU A 260 9.59 -6.30 -4.15
N GLY A 261 9.10 -5.28 -3.50
CA GLY A 261 8.03 -4.46 -4.04
C GLY A 261 8.54 -3.19 -4.73
N ASN A 262 7.59 -2.37 -5.19
CA ASN A 262 7.88 -1.12 -5.91
C ASN A 262 8.78 -0.14 -5.11
N TRP A 263 8.87 -0.27 -3.78
CA TRP A 263 9.77 0.50 -2.91
C TRP A 263 11.25 0.28 -3.21
N LEU A 264 11.63 -0.84 -3.84
CA LEU A 264 12.99 -1.09 -4.27
C LEU A 264 13.47 -0.06 -5.31
N LEU A 265 12.61 0.39 -6.19
CA LEU A 265 13.00 1.23 -7.32
C LEU A 265 13.57 2.60 -6.90
N PRO A 266 12.91 3.38 -6.03
CA PRO A 266 13.49 4.62 -5.52
C PRO A 266 14.75 4.35 -4.68
N TYR A 267 14.79 3.28 -3.89
CA TYR A 267 15.98 2.90 -3.13
C TYR A 267 17.19 2.61 -4.02
N MET A 268 17.03 1.81 -5.06
CA MET A 268 18.10 1.52 -6.02
C MET A 268 18.58 2.79 -6.72
N LYS A 269 17.64 3.65 -7.12
CA LYS A 269 17.98 4.92 -7.78
C LYS A 269 18.79 5.85 -6.89
N SER A 270 18.50 5.92 -5.61
CA SER A 270 19.19 6.83 -4.66
C SER A 270 20.47 6.25 -4.11
N THR A 271 20.52 4.94 -3.84
CA THR A 271 21.61 4.31 -3.08
C THR A 271 22.58 3.53 -3.98
N TYR A 272 22.09 2.94 -5.06
CA TYR A 272 22.88 2.12 -5.98
C TYR A 272 22.63 2.48 -7.45
N PRO A 273 22.86 3.76 -7.85
CA PRO A 273 22.51 4.26 -9.19
C PRO A 273 23.25 3.53 -10.32
N ASP A 274 24.43 2.98 -10.05
CA ASP A 274 25.28 2.29 -11.02
C ASP A 274 24.92 0.79 -11.19
N THR A 275 24.09 0.24 -10.29
CA THR A 275 23.69 -1.16 -10.36
C THR A 275 22.69 -1.38 -11.47
N ARG A 276 23.08 -2.13 -12.49
CA ARG A 276 22.21 -2.52 -13.60
C ARG A 276 21.30 -3.67 -13.18
N TYR A 277 20.01 -3.42 -13.05
CA TYR A 277 19.01 -4.42 -12.74
C TYR A 277 17.77 -4.30 -13.61
N GLY A 278 17.03 -5.38 -13.71
CA GLY A 278 15.73 -5.41 -14.37
C GLY A 278 14.64 -5.90 -13.41
N VAL A 279 13.41 -5.44 -13.63
CA VAL A 279 12.23 -5.84 -12.86
C VAL A 279 11.39 -6.77 -13.72
N PHE A 280 11.14 -7.96 -13.23
CA PHE A 280 10.43 -9.03 -13.92
C PHE A 280 9.21 -9.45 -13.09
N PRO A 281 8.13 -9.96 -13.74
CA PRO A 281 7.04 -10.56 -13.01
C PRO A 281 7.54 -11.66 -12.07
N MET A 282 6.84 -11.85 -10.93
CA MET A 282 7.08 -13.01 -10.07
C MET A 282 7.01 -14.28 -10.89
N ILE A 283 7.89 -15.23 -10.55
CA ILE A 283 7.82 -16.59 -11.08
C ILE A 283 6.47 -17.24 -10.74
N LYS A 284 6.14 -18.30 -11.44
CA LYS A 284 4.96 -19.14 -11.16
C LYS A 284 5.34 -20.60 -11.03
N ASN A 285 4.43 -21.40 -10.45
CA ASN A 285 4.46 -22.84 -10.51
C ASN A 285 3.16 -23.34 -11.13
N LYS A 286 2.20 -23.84 -10.35
CA LYS A 286 0.88 -24.28 -10.85
C LYS A 286 0.02 -23.10 -11.29
N ALA A 287 0.19 -21.95 -10.64
CA ALA A 287 -0.56 -20.73 -10.91
C ALA A 287 0.32 -19.48 -10.69
N GLY A 288 -0.20 -18.31 -11.02
CA GLY A 288 0.29 -17.05 -10.50
C GLY A 288 -0.10 -16.90 -9.03
N GLY A 289 0.79 -16.33 -8.22
CA GLY A 289 0.51 -16.04 -6.81
C GLY A 289 1.39 -14.90 -6.34
N ASN A 290 0.77 -13.93 -5.64
CA ASN A 290 1.47 -12.79 -5.09
C ASN A 290 0.71 -12.20 -3.90
N LEU A 291 1.36 -11.33 -3.14
CA LEU A 291 0.73 -10.47 -2.15
C LEU A 291 0.46 -9.09 -2.74
N ALA A 292 -0.54 -8.43 -2.18
CA ALA A 292 -0.79 -7.01 -2.37
C ALA A 292 -0.57 -6.30 -1.03
N PHE A 293 0.56 -5.66 -0.86
CA PHE A 293 0.76 -4.69 0.21
C PHE A 293 -0.03 -3.44 -0.16
N THR A 294 -1.03 -3.09 0.63
CA THR A 294 -1.91 -1.96 0.33
C THR A 294 -2.32 -1.24 1.61
N VAL A 295 -2.50 0.04 1.47
CA VAL A 295 -2.91 0.97 2.52
C VAL A 295 -4.17 1.67 2.07
N SER A 296 -5.13 1.87 2.94
CA SER A 296 -6.29 2.71 2.63
C SER A 296 -6.19 4.09 3.26
N TYR A 297 -6.92 5.04 2.66
CA TYR A 297 -7.49 6.15 3.41
C TYR A 297 -8.78 5.67 4.05
N SER A 298 -8.90 5.83 5.37
CA SER A 298 -10.10 5.53 6.14
C SER A 298 -10.53 6.74 6.95
N MET A 299 -11.81 6.77 7.34
CA MET A 299 -12.36 7.85 8.18
C MET A 299 -12.47 7.37 9.62
N ALA A 300 -12.20 8.29 10.55
CA ALA A 300 -12.41 8.03 11.97
C ALA A 300 -13.91 7.96 12.32
N ARG A 301 -14.26 6.99 13.17
CA ARG A 301 -15.63 6.87 13.69
C ARG A 301 -16.03 8.08 14.54
N ASP A 302 -15.10 8.64 15.30
CA ASP A 302 -15.25 9.79 16.17
C ASP A 302 -15.06 11.16 15.48
N SER A 303 -14.78 11.18 14.18
CA SER A 303 -14.67 12.44 13.41
C SER A 303 -15.93 13.28 13.54
N ARG A 304 -15.74 14.56 13.83
CA ARG A 304 -16.81 15.58 13.86
C ARG A 304 -17.01 16.25 12.50
N ASN A 305 -16.11 16.02 11.55
CA ASN A 305 -16.07 16.65 10.22
C ASN A 305 -16.39 15.65 9.09
N LYS A 306 -17.23 14.64 9.36
CA LYS A 306 -17.44 13.46 8.50
C LYS A 306 -17.72 13.78 7.04
N GLN A 307 -18.55 14.82 6.76
CA GLN A 307 -18.87 15.17 5.36
C GLN A 307 -17.65 15.76 4.64
N ALA A 308 -16.86 16.60 5.30
CA ALA A 308 -15.63 17.17 4.73
C ALA A 308 -14.53 16.12 4.61
N ALA A 309 -14.41 15.22 5.61
CA ALA A 309 -13.52 14.07 5.57
C ALA A 309 -13.85 13.11 4.41
N TRP A 310 -15.15 12.83 4.17
CA TRP A 310 -15.59 12.07 3.01
C TRP A 310 -15.22 12.77 1.68
N THR A 311 -15.40 14.08 1.60
CA THR A 311 -15.03 14.85 0.40
C THR A 311 -13.54 14.72 0.11
N LEU A 312 -12.69 14.83 1.14
CA LEU A 312 -11.24 14.64 1.01
C LEU A 312 -10.90 13.21 0.59
N LEU A 313 -11.40 12.21 1.33
CA LEU A 313 -11.11 10.79 1.09
C LEU A 313 -11.52 10.36 -0.32
N SER A 314 -12.73 10.70 -0.74
CA SER A 314 -13.25 10.35 -2.07
C SER A 314 -12.50 11.05 -3.20
N TRP A 315 -12.00 12.27 -2.98
CA TRP A 315 -11.16 12.97 -3.96
C TRP A 315 -9.76 12.36 -4.04
N LEU A 316 -9.11 12.09 -2.90
CA LEU A 316 -7.78 11.46 -2.85
C LEU A 316 -7.76 10.10 -3.57
N THR A 317 -8.84 9.32 -3.39
CA THR A 317 -8.98 7.98 -4.00
C THR A 317 -9.73 8.00 -5.34
N GLY A 318 -10.17 9.16 -5.79
CA GLY A 318 -10.72 9.40 -7.10
C GLY A 318 -9.64 9.45 -8.20
N PRO A 319 -10.03 9.53 -9.48
CA PRO A 319 -9.07 9.46 -10.59
C PRO A 319 -8.05 10.61 -10.58
N VAL A 320 -8.44 11.81 -10.12
CA VAL A 320 -7.55 12.98 -10.05
C VAL A 320 -6.52 12.80 -8.93
N GLY A 321 -6.96 12.51 -7.70
CA GLY A 321 -6.07 12.29 -6.56
C GLY A 321 -5.10 11.13 -6.80
N GLN A 322 -5.61 10.01 -7.30
CA GLN A 322 -4.79 8.85 -7.65
C GLN A 322 -3.75 9.16 -8.74
N LYS A 323 -4.12 9.89 -9.80
CA LYS A 323 -3.17 10.29 -10.85
C LYS A 323 -2.04 11.15 -10.30
N LEU A 324 -2.36 12.09 -9.42
CA LEU A 324 -1.35 12.92 -8.76
C LEU A 324 -0.46 12.09 -7.84
N TRP A 325 -1.07 11.22 -7.02
CA TRP A 325 -0.35 10.36 -6.09
C TRP A 325 0.67 9.46 -6.77
N VAL A 326 0.32 8.82 -7.90
CA VAL A 326 1.24 7.92 -8.60
C VAL A 326 2.18 8.63 -9.59
N SER A 327 2.09 9.94 -9.72
CA SER A 327 2.78 10.71 -10.78
C SER A 327 4.32 10.63 -10.73
N LYS A 328 4.88 10.36 -9.55
CA LYS A 328 6.34 10.18 -9.37
C LYS A 328 6.78 8.72 -9.31
N GLY A 329 5.84 7.77 -9.44
CA GLY A 329 6.11 6.34 -9.46
C GLY A 329 6.57 5.76 -8.12
N LEU A 330 6.33 6.46 -7.03
CA LEU A 330 6.59 5.97 -5.67
C LEU A 330 5.59 4.87 -5.29
N ALA A 331 4.41 4.84 -5.94
CA ALA A 331 3.34 3.90 -5.68
C ALA A 331 2.66 3.45 -6.98
N LEU A 332 1.90 2.36 -6.92
CA LEU A 332 1.03 1.89 -8.01
C LEU A 332 -0.40 2.34 -7.78
N PRO A 333 -1.16 2.66 -8.86
CA PRO A 333 -2.54 3.05 -8.72
C PRO A 333 -3.39 1.87 -8.24
N SER A 334 -4.29 2.12 -7.31
CA SER A 334 -5.27 1.14 -6.85
C SER A 334 -6.50 1.03 -7.78
N ARG A 335 -6.56 1.86 -8.82
CA ARG A 335 -7.66 1.98 -9.79
C ARG A 335 -7.22 1.57 -11.20
N SER A 336 -8.09 0.84 -11.90
CA SER A 336 -7.86 0.38 -13.28
C SER A 336 -7.93 1.50 -14.34
N ASP A 337 -8.56 2.63 -14.01
CA ASP A 337 -8.68 3.80 -14.89
C ASP A 337 -7.56 4.84 -14.70
N VAL A 338 -6.58 4.56 -13.84
CA VAL A 338 -5.38 5.37 -13.63
C VAL A 338 -4.15 4.58 -14.10
N LYS A 339 -3.37 5.16 -14.98
CA LYS A 339 -2.15 4.53 -15.49
C LYS A 339 -0.99 4.71 -14.50
N ALA A 340 -0.26 3.64 -14.23
CA ALA A 340 1.05 3.73 -13.57
C ALA A 340 2.05 4.40 -14.51
N ILE A 341 3.09 5.03 -13.95
CA ILE A 341 4.20 5.54 -14.75
C ILE A 341 5.05 4.37 -15.32
N GLY A 342 5.84 4.65 -16.35
CA GLY A 342 6.66 3.63 -17.02
C GLY A 342 7.57 2.84 -16.09
N GLY A 343 7.94 1.61 -16.51
CA GLY A 343 8.82 0.71 -15.76
C GLY A 343 8.14 -0.11 -14.64
N ARG A 344 6.80 -0.03 -14.47
CA ARG A 344 6.04 -0.75 -13.43
C ARG A 344 5.21 -1.93 -13.95
N GLN A 345 5.34 -2.26 -15.23
CA GLN A 345 4.51 -3.29 -15.85
C GLN A 345 4.63 -4.66 -15.18
N ALA A 346 5.84 -5.02 -14.71
CA ALA A 346 6.08 -6.29 -14.03
C ALA A 346 5.26 -6.44 -12.73
N PHE A 347 5.06 -5.34 -12.00
CA PHE A 347 4.20 -5.32 -10.82
C PHE A 347 2.71 -5.40 -11.20
N LEU A 348 2.27 -4.65 -12.20
CA LEU A 348 0.86 -4.58 -12.60
C LEU A 348 0.30 -5.92 -13.09
N ILE A 349 1.14 -6.77 -13.66
CA ILE A 349 0.77 -8.14 -14.06
C ILE A 349 0.22 -8.96 -12.88
N ALA A 350 0.61 -8.64 -11.65
CA ALA A 350 0.12 -9.34 -10.46
C ALA A 350 -1.32 -8.98 -10.07
N ALA A 351 -1.89 -7.88 -10.58
CA ALA A 351 -3.19 -7.38 -10.15
C ALA A 351 -4.35 -8.40 -10.15
N PRO A 352 -4.44 -9.34 -11.13
CA PRO A 352 -5.53 -10.32 -11.14
C PRO A 352 -5.43 -11.39 -10.04
N PHE A 353 -4.24 -11.65 -9.49
CA PHE A 353 -4.01 -12.76 -8.57
C PHE A 353 -3.27 -12.37 -7.27
N ALA A 354 -2.89 -11.11 -7.10
CA ALA A 354 -2.37 -10.62 -5.84
C ALA A 354 -3.45 -10.64 -4.76
N ARG A 355 -3.13 -11.12 -3.58
CA ARG A 355 -4.04 -11.24 -2.44
C ARG A 355 -3.67 -10.23 -1.38
N GLY A 356 -4.68 -9.64 -0.74
CA GLY A 356 -4.49 -8.72 0.38
C GLY A 356 -3.71 -9.38 1.52
N TRP A 357 -2.90 -8.58 2.20
CA TRP A 357 -2.09 -8.99 3.33
C TRP A 357 -2.79 -8.61 4.64
N GLY A 358 -3.38 -9.59 5.30
CA GLY A 358 -4.06 -9.40 6.58
C GLY A 358 -4.79 -10.66 7.02
N PHE A 359 -4.78 -10.93 8.33
CA PHE A 359 -5.44 -12.06 8.97
C PHE A 359 -5.72 -11.73 10.45
N PRO A 360 -6.57 -12.52 11.16
CA PRO A 360 -6.85 -12.29 12.58
C PRO A 360 -5.58 -12.28 13.44
N ASN A 361 -5.57 -11.49 14.51
CA ASN A 361 -4.45 -11.36 15.46
C ASN A 361 -3.09 -11.12 14.76
N PHE A 362 -3.09 -10.23 13.76
CA PHE A 362 -1.98 -10.07 12.82
C PHE A 362 -0.62 -10.05 13.50
N SER A 363 -0.40 -9.17 14.49
CA SER A 363 0.92 -9.00 15.11
C SER A 363 1.46 -10.29 15.74
N ASN A 364 0.63 -10.98 16.53
CA ASN A 364 1.03 -12.23 17.19
C ASN A 364 1.24 -13.35 16.15
N THR A 365 0.28 -13.51 15.23
CA THR A 365 0.36 -14.54 14.19
C THR A 365 1.57 -14.34 13.30
N TYR A 366 1.86 -13.09 12.90
CA TYR A 366 3.01 -12.76 12.05
C TYR A 366 4.34 -13.00 12.78
N THR A 367 4.39 -12.73 14.09
CA THR A 367 5.55 -13.06 14.92
C THR A 367 5.79 -14.57 14.95
N VAL A 368 4.77 -15.38 15.19
CA VAL A 368 4.88 -16.85 15.12
C VAL A 368 5.37 -17.30 13.75
N MET A 369 4.74 -16.79 12.69
CA MET A 369 5.11 -17.10 11.31
C MET A 369 6.59 -16.87 11.03
N ASN A 370 7.11 -15.69 11.37
CA ASN A 370 8.49 -15.33 11.06
C ASN A 370 9.51 -16.04 11.96
N ASN A 371 9.22 -16.19 13.25
CA ASN A 371 10.08 -16.94 14.17
C ASN A 371 10.21 -18.40 13.74
N ASP A 372 9.11 -19.00 13.35
CA ASP A 372 9.08 -20.39 12.94
C ASP A 372 9.76 -20.62 11.59
N LEU A 373 9.57 -19.70 10.62
CA LEU A 373 10.30 -19.76 9.34
C LEU A 373 11.81 -19.60 9.58
N THR A 374 12.19 -18.68 10.46
CA THR A 374 13.58 -18.52 10.87
C THR A 374 14.11 -19.80 11.49
N ALA A 375 13.36 -20.45 12.38
CA ALA A 375 13.76 -21.71 13.01
C ALA A 375 13.89 -22.87 11.98
N VAL A 376 13.02 -22.92 10.98
CA VAL A 376 13.17 -23.89 9.86
C VAL A 376 14.49 -23.66 9.12
N ILE A 377 14.82 -22.41 8.82
CA ILE A 377 16.03 -22.05 8.07
C ILE A 377 17.32 -22.26 8.90
N THR A 378 17.31 -21.91 10.19
CA THR A 378 18.53 -21.80 10.99
C THR A 378 18.78 -22.98 11.92
N SER A 379 17.74 -23.64 12.42
CA SER A 379 17.83 -24.71 13.42
C SER A 379 17.17 -26.03 12.99
N GLY A 380 16.69 -26.11 11.74
CA GLY A 380 16.13 -27.34 11.20
C GLY A 380 14.77 -27.75 11.79
N LYS A 381 13.99 -26.79 12.32
CA LYS A 381 12.61 -27.05 12.74
C LYS A 381 11.84 -27.71 11.59
N PRO A 382 11.10 -28.81 11.83
CA PRO A 382 10.35 -29.47 10.77
C PRO A 382 9.31 -28.52 10.14
N VAL A 383 9.23 -28.50 8.81
CA VAL A 383 8.23 -27.68 8.09
C VAL A 383 6.81 -28.01 8.51
N SER A 384 6.50 -29.30 8.76
CA SER A 384 5.20 -29.73 9.25
C SER A 384 4.84 -29.10 10.60
N GLN A 385 5.81 -29.00 11.52
CA GLN A 385 5.61 -28.37 12.82
C GLN A 385 5.37 -26.85 12.66
N MET A 386 6.19 -26.16 11.88
CA MET A 386 5.98 -24.74 11.55
C MET A 386 4.56 -24.50 11.02
N LEU A 387 4.10 -25.30 10.05
CA LEU A 387 2.78 -25.12 9.44
C LEU A 387 1.65 -25.43 10.44
N ALA A 388 1.86 -26.34 11.41
CA ALA A 388 0.92 -26.61 12.49
C ALA A 388 0.83 -25.42 13.44
N ASP A 389 1.95 -24.86 13.87
CA ASP A 389 2.02 -23.72 14.78
C ASP A 389 1.37 -22.47 14.13
N VAL A 390 1.67 -22.20 12.86
CA VAL A 390 1.04 -21.13 12.09
C VAL A 390 -0.47 -21.37 11.93
N SER A 391 -0.91 -22.60 11.68
CA SER A 391 -2.34 -22.93 11.62
C SER A 391 -3.05 -22.68 12.95
N ALA A 392 -2.41 -22.96 14.06
CA ALA A 392 -2.93 -22.66 15.40
C ALA A 392 -3.04 -21.15 15.64
N ALA A 393 -1.99 -20.39 15.33
CA ALA A 393 -1.96 -18.94 15.47
C ALA A 393 -3.01 -18.21 14.60
N LEU A 394 -3.32 -18.73 13.42
CA LEU A 394 -4.37 -18.19 12.53
C LEU A 394 -5.80 -18.39 13.08
N LYS A 395 -6.01 -19.35 14.00
CA LYS A 395 -7.32 -19.68 14.57
C LYS A 395 -7.59 -18.93 15.89
N GLY A 396 -6.54 -18.61 16.65
CA GLY A 396 -6.61 -17.93 17.95
C GLY A 396 -6.65 -16.45 17.84
#